data_ac5a8d1a0ef92f072ccd686c53d70346
#
_entry.id   ac5a8d1a0ef92f072ccd686c53d70346
#
_cell.length_a   1.000
_cell.length_b   1.000
_cell.length_c   1.000
_cell.angle_alpha   90.00
_cell.angle_beta   90.00
_cell.angle_gamma   90.00
#
_symmetry.space_group_name_H-M   'P 1'
#
loop_
_entity.id
_entity.type
_entity.pdbx_description
1 polymer ?
#
loop_
_entity_poly.entity_id
_entity_poly.type
_entity_poly.pdbx_seq_one_letter_code
_entity_poly.pdbx_strand_id
1 'polypeptide(L)'
;MIKSFIHKGLKKFFETGSTSGISAVHAKKLSRMLAVLDELSDIAELNGLWNCHQLIGDRFPQWSLTVSGNWRITFEFENSNVFLVNYEDYH
;
A
#
# COMPACT_ATOMS: atom_id res chain seq x y z
N MET A 1 -7.23 -5.61 -8.06
CA MET A 1 -7.59 -4.21 -8.32
C MET A 1 -7.72 -3.43 -7.02
N ILE A 2 -7.17 -2.24 -6.97
CA ILE A 2 -7.35 -1.37 -5.81
C ILE A 2 -8.74 -0.76 -5.86
N LYS A 3 -9.53 -0.97 -4.80
CA LYS A 3 -10.92 -0.52 -4.73
C LYS A 3 -11.10 0.74 -3.90
N SER A 4 -10.27 0.96 -2.89
CA SER A 4 -10.43 2.13 -2.03
C SER A 4 -9.11 2.54 -1.38
N PHE A 5 -9.05 3.82 -1.00
CA PHE A 5 -7.90 4.41 -0.30
C PHE A 5 -8.39 5.13 0.94
N ILE A 6 -7.59 5.06 2.01
CA ILE A 6 -7.75 5.93 3.18
C ILE A 6 -6.98 7.23 2.96
N HIS A 7 -5.76 7.12 2.44
CA HIS A 7 -4.86 8.28 2.28
C HIS A 7 -5.17 9.02 0.98
N LYS A 8 -5.68 10.24 1.12
CA LYS A 8 -6.12 11.04 -0.04
C LYS A 8 -4.98 11.42 -0.98
N GLY A 9 -3.82 11.74 -0.41
CA GLY A 9 -2.65 12.10 -1.23
C GLY A 9 -2.14 10.92 -2.04
N LEU A 10 -2.19 9.72 -1.48
CA LEU A 10 -1.78 8.52 -2.19
C LEU A 10 -2.77 8.19 -3.31
N LYS A 11 -4.06 8.36 -3.06
CA LYS A 11 -5.08 8.18 -4.09
C LYS A 11 -4.86 9.11 -5.27
N LYS A 12 -4.61 10.39 -4.98
CA LYS A 12 -4.35 11.39 -6.01
C LYS A 12 -3.09 11.03 -6.80
N PHE A 13 -2.06 10.57 -6.12
CA PHE A 13 -0.84 10.12 -6.78
C PHE A 13 -1.12 8.95 -7.73
N PHE A 14 -1.88 7.97 -7.26
CA PHE A 14 -2.22 6.81 -8.07
C PHE A 14 -3.02 7.19 -9.31
N GLU A 15 -3.97 8.11 -9.16
CA GLU A 15 -4.87 8.50 -10.23
C GLU A 15 -4.27 9.51 -11.22
N THR A 16 -3.42 10.41 -10.75
CA THR A 16 -2.95 11.55 -11.56
C THR A 16 -1.43 11.69 -11.64
N GLY A 17 -0.68 10.98 -10.82
CA GLY A 17 0.77 11.13 -10.74
C GLY A 17 1.22 12.31 -9.88
N SER A 18 0.30 13.06 -9.27
CA SER A 18 0.66 14.21 -8.43
C SER A 18 1.36 13.76 -7.16
N THR A 19 2.51 14.36 -6.85
CA THR A 19 3.26 14.05 -5.63
C THR A 19 2.96 15.03 -4.49
N SER A 20 1.98 15.89 -4.64
CA SER A 20 1.72 16.96 -3.66
C SER A 20 1.30 16.43 -2.28
N GLY A 21 0.75 15.23 -2.20
CA GLY A 21 0.26 14.66 -0.95
C GLY A 21 1.11 13.51 -0.42
N ILE A 22 2.29 13.26 -0.98
CA ILE A 22 3.19 12.18 -0.56
C ILE A 22 4.61 12.71 -0.47
N SER A 23 5.52 11.90 0.09
CA SER A 23 6.94 12.23 0.08
C SER A 23 7.50 12.00 -1.33
N ALA A 24 8.09 13.05 -1.90
CA ALA A 24 8.63 12.98 -3.25
C ALA A 24 9.74 11.92 -3.38
N VAL A 25 10.52 11.69 -2.32
CA VAL A 25 11.58 10.68 -2.36
C VAL A 25 11.02 9.26 -2.42
N HIS A 26 9.76 9.06 -2.06
CA HIS A 26 9.11 7.76 -2.13
C HIS A 26 8.35 7.54 -3.44
N ALA A 27 8.19 8.57 -4.27
CA ALA A 27 7.29 8.52 -5.42
C ALA A 27 7.54 7.34 -6.35
N LYS A 28 8.80 7.11 -6.70
CA LYS A 28 9.15 6.03 -7.62
C LYS A 28 8.80 4.65 -7.06
N LYS A 29 9.13 4.43 -5.78
CA LYS A 29 8.84 3.16 -5.12
C LYS A 29 7.35 2.97 -4.91
N LEU A 30 6.65 4.03 -4.49
CA LEU A 30 5.19 3.98 -4.32
C LEU A 30 4.49 3.66 -5.63
N SER A 31 4.95 4.23 -6.74
CA SER A 31 4.37 3.92 -8.05
C SER A 31 4.47 2.44 -8.37
N ARG A 32 5.63 1.83 -8.10
CA ARG A 32 5.83 0.40 -8.33
C ARG A 32 4.95 -0.44 -7.41
N MET A 33 4.91 -0.08 -6.12
CA MET A 33 4.12 -0.83 -5.15
C MET A 33 2.63 -0.79 -5.48
N LEU A 34 2.12 0.38 -5.84
CA LEU A 34 0.71 0.52 -6.19
C LEU A 34 0.36 -0.24 -7.47
N ALA A 35 1.26 -0.26 -8.44
CA ALA A 35 1.05 -1.04 -9.67
C ALA A 35 0.93 -2.53 -9.36
N VAL A 36 1.78 -3.05 -8.48
CA VAL A 36 1.73 -4.45 -8.07
C VAL A 36 0.43 -4.74 -7.33
N LEU A 37 0.03 -3.86 -6.40
CA LEU A 37 -1.22 -4.03 -5.65
C LEU A 37 -2.44 -4.02 -6.57
N ASP A 38 -2.42 -3.16 -7.59
CA ASP A 38 -3.57 -3.03 -8.50
C ASP A 38 -3.78 -4.30 -9.34
N GLU A 39 -2.71 -5.05 -9.60
CA GLU A 39 -2.78 -6.29 -10.38
C GLU A 39 -2.77 -7.55 -9.53
N LEU A 40 -2.78 -7.40 -8.22
CA LEU A 40 -2.67 -8.54 -7.31
C LEU A 40 -3.88 -9.45 -7.41
N SER A 41 -3.65 -10.73 -7.64
CA SER A 41 -4.72 -11.73 -7.66
C SER A 41 -4.68 -12.67 -6.45
N ASP A 42 -3.49 -12.85 -5.85
CA ASP A 42 -3.30 -13.69 -4.66
C ASP A 42 -2.28 -13.03 -3.76
N ILE A 43 -2.57 -12.96 -2.46
CA ILE A 43 -1.68 -12.32 -1.50
C ILE A 43 -0.29 -12.99 -1.47
N ALA A 44 -0.22 -14.27 -1.83
CA ALA A 44 1.05 -14.99 -1.87
C ALA A 44 2.04 -14.40 -2.88
N GLU A 45 1.55 -13.63 -3.86
CA GLU A 45 2.41 -12.94 -4.83
C GLU A 45 3.30 -11.89 -4.16
N LEU A 46 2.95 -11.46 -2.95
CA LEU A 46 3.74 -10.49 -2.19
C LEU A 46 4.76 -11.14 -1.26
N ASN A 47 4.82 -12.47 -1.21
CA ASN A 47 5.78 -13.16 -0.32
C ASN A 47 7.20 -12.77 -0.67
N GLY A 48 7.94 -12.28 0.33
CA GLY A 48 9.31 -11.87 0.15
C GLY A 48 9.49 -10.48 -0.45
N LEU A 49 8.40 -9.78 -0.78
CA LEU A 49 8.47 -8.41 -1.30
C LEU A 49 8.18 -7.42 -0.19
N TRP A 50 9.03 -6.40 -0.07
CA TRP A 50 8.82 -5.24 0.81
C TRP A 50 8.43 -5.62 2.24
N ASN A 51 9.00 -6.70 2.75
CA ASN A 51 8.72 -7.19 4.10
C ASN A 51 7.21 -7.34 4.35
N CYS A 52 6.48 -7.88 3.38
CA CYS A 52 5.04 -8.06 3.47
C CYS A 52 4.67 -8.97 4.64
N HIS A 53 3.78 -8.50 5.51
CA HIS A 53 3.27 -9.34 6.59
C HIS A 53 1.89 -8.85 7.03
N GLN A 54 1.11 -9.75 7.58
CA GLN A 54 -0.21 -9.40 8.10
C GLN A 54 -0.07 -8.87 9.52
N LEU A 55 -0.77 -7.79 9.82
CA LEU A 55 -0.79 -7.20 11.14
C LEU A 55 -1.70 -8.00 12.06
N ILE A 56 -1.37 -8.01 13.36
CA ILE A 56 -2.14 -8.73 14.37
C ILE A 56 -2.81 -7.74 15.31
N GLY A 57 -3.66 -8.26 16.21
CA GLY A 57 -4.36 -7.43 17.20
C GLY A 57 -5.41 -6.56 16.53
N ASP A 58 -5.47 -5.30 16.98
CA ASP A 58 -6.51 -4.36 16.55
C ASP A 58 -6.44 -4.04 15.05
N ARG A 59 -5.30 -4.26 14.43
CA ARG A 59 -5.10 -3.95 13.01
C ARG A 59 -5.37 -5.13 12.08
N PHE A 60 -5.60 -6.33 12.62
CA PHE A 60 -5.99 -7.46 11.81
C PHE A 60 -7.34 -7.16 11.13
N PRO A 61 -7.55 -7.45 9.84
CA PRO A 61 -6.74 -8.28 8.93
C PRO A 61 -5.84 -7.49 7.98
N GLN A 62 -5.39 -6.30 8.34
CA GLN A 62 -4.56 -5.48 7.47
C GLN A 62 -3.21 -6.14 7.17
N TRP A 63 -2.69 -5.85 5.96
CA TRP A 63 -1.35 -6.22 5.54
C TRP A 63 -0.48 -4.98 5.49
N SER A 64 0.82 -5.14 5.70
CA SER A 64 1.78 -4.04 5.72
C SER A 64 2.92 -4.31 4.76
N LEU A 65 3.31 -3.29 3.99
CA LEU A 65 4.49 -3.31 3.13
C LEU A 65 5.42 -2.17 3.55
N THR A 66 6.71 -2.44 3.63
CA THR A 66 7.69 -1.41 3.96
C THR A 66 8.00 -0.56 2.74
N VAL A 67 7.84 0.76 2.88
CA VAL A 67 8.27 1.72 1.85
C VAL A 67 9.73 2.11 2.09
N SER A 68 10.01 2.70 3.25
CA SER A 68 11.36 3.12 3.64
C SER A 68 11.34 3.52 5.11
N GLY A 69 12.32 3.08 5.89
CA GLY A 69 12.36 3.40 7.32
C GLY A 69 11.07 2.99 8.01
N ASN A 70 10.38 3.96 8.62
CA ASN A 70 9.10 3.70 9.29
C ASN A 70 7.88 3.82 8.37
N TRP A 71 8.09 4.24 7.13
CA TRP A 71 6.97 4.42 6.20
C TRP A 71 6.45 3.10 5.67
N ARG A 72 5.13 2.95 5.70
CA ARG A 72 4.44 1.72 5.31
C ARG A 72 3.26 2.02 4.40
N ILE A 73 2.97 1.08 3.50
CA ILE A 73 1.65 0.98 2.89
C ILE A 73 0.91 -0.12 3.64
N THR A 74 -0.32 0.17 4.08
CA THR A 74 -1.20 -0.83 4.69
C THR A 74 -2.45 -0.96 3.86
N PHE A 75 -3.05 -2.14 3.88
CA PHE A 75 -4.25 -2.41 3.08
C PHE A 75 -4.95 -3.66 3.58
N GLU A 76 -6.19 -3.88 3.12
CA GLU A 76 -6.91 -5.14 3.30
C GLU A 76 -7.04 -5.82 1.95
N PHE A 77 -7.07 -7.14 1.96
CA PHE A 77 -7.14 -7.94 0.74
C PHE A 77 -8.28 -8.94 0.87
N GLU A 78 -9.19 -8.93 -0.13
CA GLU A 78 -10.34 -9.84 -0.15
C GLU A 78 -10.79 -10.05 -1.58
N ASN A 79 -11.04 -11.31 -1.95
CA ASN A 79 -11.56 -11.68 -3.28
C ASN A 79 -10.74 -11.08 -4.42
N SER A 80 -9.42 -11.14 -4.31
CA SER A 80 -8.48 -10.62 -5.31
C SER A 80 -8.55 -9.10 -5.48
N ASN A 81 -9.10 -8.39 -4.49
CA ASN A 81 -9.15 -6.94 -4.50
C ASN A 81 -8.46 -6.37 -3.27
N VAL A 82 -7.96 -5.15 -3.43
CA VAL A 82 -7.22 -4.42 -2.40
C VAL A 82 -8.07 -3.24 -1.94
N PHE A 83 -8.23 -3.12 -0.63
CA PHE A 83 -9.10 -2.10 -0.02
C PHE A 83 -8.34 -1.28 1.01
N LEU A 84 -8.82 -0.07 1.26
CA LEU A 84 -8.38 0.78 2.36
C LEU A 84 -6.87 1.00 2.35
N VAL A 85 -6.32 1.30 1.18
CA VAL A 85 -4.89 1.54 1.04
C VAL A 85 -4.52 2.81 1.79
N ASN A 86 -3.57 2.69 2.71
CA ASN A 86 -3.08 3.80 3.50
C ASN A 86 -1.57 3.91 3.39
N TYR A 87 -1.05 5.09 3.70
CA TYR A 87 0.37 5.40 3.64
C TYR A 87 0.71 6.08 4.97
N GLU A 88 1.48 5.41 5.81
CA GLU A 88 1.67 5.78 7.20
C GLU A 88 3.14 5.82 7.59
N ASP A 89 3.47 6.77 8.46
CA ASP A 89 4.73 6.77 9.18
C ASP A 89 4.51 5.95 10.45
N TYR A 90 4.90 4.69 10.41
CA TYR A 90 4.56 3.68 11.41
C TYR A 90 5.72 3.50 12.40
N HIS A 91 5.54 3.98 13.62
CA HIS A 91 6.57 3.82 14.67
C HIS A 91 5.98 3.68 16.06
#